data_81bd1943701cc4256cb2582fa3965f07
#
_entry.id   81bd1943701cc4256cb2582fa3965f07
#
_cell.length_a   1.000
_cell.length_b   1.000
_cell.length_c   1.000
_cell.angle_alpha   90.00
_cell.angle_beta   90.00
_cell.angle_gamma   90.00
#
_symmetry.space_group_name_H-M   'P 1'
#
loop_
_entity.id
_entity.type
_entity.pdbx_description
1 polymer ?
#
loop_
_entity_poly.entity_id
_entity_poly.type
_entity_poly.pdbx_seq_one_letter_code
_entity_poly.pdbx_strand_id
1 'polypeptide(L)'
;MVTINWDTSEELDKLAELSIKTVVALQPGQDLLITAPLEAAPLVRRLTFHAYKQGCGIVTPLYSDPEITLLRYQNAPKSSFDKATDWLFDAMGAAFDKNTARLAIDGEDPMLLSEQNAEDV
;
A
#
# COMPACT_ATOMS: atom_id res chain seq x y z
N MET A 1 13.61 -18.31 -5.27
CA MET A 1 12.64 -17.22 -5.03
C MET A 1 12.45 -17.02 -3.54
N VAL A 2 12.48 -15.78 -3.11
CA VAL A 2 12.25 -15.47 -1.70
C VAL A 2 10.77 -15.26 -1.48
N THR A 3 10.18 -16.07 -0.63
CA THR A 3 8.77 -15.90 -0.24
C THR A 3 8.74 -15.05 1.02
N ILE A 4 7.99 -13.96 0.98
CA ILE A 4 7.83 -13.11 2.17
C ILE A 4 6.91 -13.82 3.14
N ASN A 5 7.42 -14.12 4.31
CA ASN A 5 6.62 -14.70 5.38
C ASN A 5 6.12 -13.56 6.28
N TRP A 6 4.84 -13.22 6.11
CA TRP A 6 4.23 -12.13 6.86
C TRP A 6 4.17 -12.38 8.36
N ASP A 7 4.38 -13.63 8.78
CA ASP A 7 4.38 -14.00 10.19
C ASP A 7 5.74 -13.87 10.87
N THR A 8 6.82 -13.68 10.08
CA THR A 8 8.17 -13.54 10.63
C THR A 8 8.41 -12.09 11.04
N SER A 9 8.17 -11.79 12.30
CA SER A 9 8.15 -10.42 12.81
C SER A 9 9.51 -9.72 12.71
N GLU A 10 10.61 -10.45 12.88
CA GLU A 10 11.93 -9.84 12.83
C GLU A 10 12.30 -9.36 11.43
N GLU A 11 12.04 -10.17 10.41
CA GLU A 11 12.31 -9.79 9.03
C GLU A 11 11.40 -8.67 8.56
N LEU A 12 10.13 -8.74 8.93
CA LEU A 12 9.18 -7.67 8.62
C LEU A 12 9.59 -6.36 9.28
N ASP A 13 10.07 -6.42 10.50
CA ASP A 13 10.49 -5.24 11.22
C ASP A 13 11.68 -4.55 10.54
N LYS A 14 12.66 -5.33 10.11
CA LYS A 14 13.83 -4.80 9.39
C LYS A 14 13.42 -4.18 8.06
N LEU A 15 12.56 -4.86 7.32
CA LEU A 15 12.05 -4.36 6.05
C LEU A 15 11.29 -3.06 6.25
N ALA A 16 10.44 -3.00 7.28
CA ALA A 16 9.65 -1.82 7.57
C ALA A 16 10.54 -0.63 7.96
N GLU A 17 11.52 -0.86 8.83
CA GLU A 17 12.45 0.19 9.23
C GLU A 17 13.21 0.75 8.03
N LEU A 18 13.74 -0.13 7.18
CA LEU A 18 14.48 0.28 5.99
C LEU A 18 13.59 1.06 5.03
N SER A 19 12.35 0.62 4.84
CA SER A 19 11.42 1.29 3.94
C SER A 19 11.10 2.70 4.40
N ILE A 20 10.87 2.91 5.68
CA ILE A 20 10.55 4.23 6.22
C ILE A 20 11.77 5.15 6.15
N LYS A 21 12.94 4.67 6.51
CA LYS A 21 14.14 5.51 6.58
C LYS A 21 14.73 5.81 5.21
N THR A 22 14.71 4.85 4.30
CA THR A 22 15.49 4.93 3.07
C THR A 22 14.61 5.12 1.84
N VAL A 23 13.57 4.29 1.69
CA VAL A 23 12.74 4.32 0.48
C VAL A 23 11.80 5.51 0.49
N VAL A 24 11.06 5.71 1.58
CA VAL A 24 10.13 6.83 1.72
C VAL A 24 10.85 8.10 2.16
N ALA A 25 11.92 7.95 2.93
CA ALA A 25 12.68 9.07 3.51
C ALA A 25 11.75 10.04 4.24
N LEU A 26 10.93 9.49 5.11
CA LEU A 26 9.86 10.22 5.80
C LEU A 26 10.43 11.34 6.67
N GLN A 27 9.89 12.54 6.50
CA GLN A 27 10.34 13.71 7.25
C GLN A 27 9.55 13.88 8.55
N PRO A 28 10.15 14.51 9.56
CA PRO A 28 9.42 14.81 10.80
C PRO A 28 8.14 15.60 10.52
N GLY A 29 7.04 15.17 11.10
CA GLY A 29 5.74 15.82 10.93
C GLY A 29 5.02 15.53 9.63
N GLN A 30 5.66 14.83 8.70
CA GLN A 30 5.06 14.49 7.41
C GLN A 30 4.06 13.36 7.57
N ASP A 31 2.87 13.51 6.96
CA ASP A 31 1.87 12.45 6.95
C ASP A 31 2.26 11.36 5.95
N LEU A 32 1.77 10.14 6.19
CA LEU A 32 2.07 8.99 5.35
C LEU A 32 0.78 8.28 4.98
N LEU A 33 0.59 8.09 3.67
CA LEU A 33 -0.49 7.26 3.14
C LEU A 33 0.11 5.92 2.71
N ILE A 34 -0.43 4.82 3.26
CA ILE A 34 -0.01 3.47 2.87
C ILE A 34 -1.17 2.79 2.16
N THR A 35 -0.96 2.39 0.92
CA THR A 35 -1.94 1.59 0.19
C THR A 35 -1.43 0.15 0.11
N ALA A 36 -2.26 -0.82 0.47
CA ALA A 36 -1.82 -2.20 0.60
C ALA A 36 -2.99 -3.17 0.48
N PRO A 37 -2.73 -4.42 0.05
CA PRO A 37 -3.75 -5.46 0.14
C PRO A 37 -3.93 -5.90 1.59
N LEU A 38 -5.08 -6.49 1.90
CA LEU A 38 -5.39 -6.92 3.26
C LEU A 38 -4.34 -7.85 3.86
N GLU A 39 -3.78 -8.73 3.06
CA GLU A 39 -2.79 -9.71 3.52
C GLU A 39 -1.48 -9.05 3.99
N ALA A 40 -1.23 -7.81 3.59
CA ALA A 40 -0.04 -7.08 4.00
C ALA A 40 -0.19 -6.37 5.35
N ALA A 41 -1.31 -6.57 6.05
CA ALA A 41 -1.54 -5.90 7.33
C ALA A 41 -0.40 -6.06 8.34
N PRO A 42 0.22 -7.24 8.49
CA PRO A 42 1.38 -7.35 9.40
C PRO A 42 2.51 -6.39 9.07
N LEU A 43 2.83 -6.24 7.78
CA LEU A 43 3.86 -5.30 7.35
C LEU A 43 3.41 -3.85 7.58
N VAL A 44 2.16 -3.52 7.27
CA VAL A 44 1.63 -2.17 7.46
C VAL A 44 1.72 -1.76 8.93
N ARG A 45 1.45 -2.67 9.85
CA ARG A 45 1.57 -2.40 11.27
C ARG A 45 3.01 -2.06 11.67
N ARG A 46 3.97 -2.78 11.13
CA ARG A 46 5.40 -2.50 11.39
C ARG A 46 5.84 -1.19 10.77
N LEU A 47 5.40 -0.92 9.54
CA LEU A 47 5.67 0.36 8.88
C LEU A 47 5.11 1.52 9.70
N THR A 48 3.90 1.38 10.21
CA THR A 48 3.26 2.39 11.04
C THR A 48 4.06 2.64 12.32
N PHE A 49 4.52 1.59 12.97
CA PHE A 49 5.34 1.71 14.17
C PHE A 49 6.61 2.52 13.88
N HIS A 50 7.34 2.17 12.82
CA HIS A 50 8.58 2.86 12.48
C HIS A 50 8.34 4.29 12.01
N ALA A 51 7.23 4.54 11.32
CA ALA A 51 6.88 5.88 10.91
C ALA A 51 6.66 6.79 12.12
N TYR A 52 5.89 6.35 13.10
CA TYR A 52 5.67 7.15 14.31
C TYR A 52 6.95 7.30 15.12
N LYS A 53 7.77 6.26 15.18
CA LYS A 53 9.05 6.33 15.87
C LYS A 53 9.96 7.37 15.23
N GLN A 54 9.83 7.58 13.93
CA GLN A 54 10.62 8.58 13.21
C GLN A 54 10.03 9.99 13.31
N GLY A 55 8.89 10.13 13.96
CA GLY A 55 8.29 11.44 14.20
C GLY A 55 7.40 11.94 13.09
N CYS A 56 6.77 11.05 12.33
CA CYS A 56 5.84 11.45 11.27
C CYS A 56 4.57 12.09 11.85
N GLY A 57 3.74 12.61 10.97
CA GLY A 57 2.41 13.09 11.31
C GLY A 57 1.44 11.91 11.49
N ILE A 58 0.39 11.87 10.66
CA ILE A 58 -0.62 10.80 10.75
C ILE A 58 -0.33 9.76 9.68
N VAL A 59 -0.39 8.47 10.06
CA VAL A 59 -0.32 7.36 9.12
C VAL A 59 -1.74 6.92 8.79
N THR A 60 -2.08 6.94 7.50
CA THR A 60 -3.40 6.53 7.02
C THR A 60 -3.24 5.31 6.11
N PRO A 61 -3.69 4.12 6.54
CA PRO A 61 -3.66 2.95 5.67
C PRO A 61 -4.96 2.85 4.87
N LEU A 62 -4.83 2.52 3.59
CA LEU A 62 -5.95 2.16 2.73
C LEU A 62 -5.72 0.74 2.24
N TYR A 63 -6.58 -0.17 2.67
CA TYR A 63 -6.49 -1.58 2.29
C TYR A 63 -7.37 -1.89 1.11
N SER A 64 -6.89 -2.77 0.24
CA SER A 64 -7.68 -3.35 -0.84
C SER A 64 -7.88 -4.84 -0.61
N ASP A 65 -8.98 -5.36 -1.13
CA ASP A 65 -9.29 -6.78 -1.05
C ASP A 65 -9.42 -7.32 -2.48
N PRO A 66 -8.49 -8.21 -2.90
CA PRO A 66 -8.55 -8.78 -4.25
C PRO A 66 -9.87 -9.52 -4.53
N GLU A 67 -10.49 -10.10 -3.51
CA GLU A 67 -11.77 -10.79 -3.68
C GLU A 67 -12.89 -9.80 -4.01
N ILE A 68 -12.86 -8.62 -3.39
CA ILE A 68 -13.84 -7.58 -3.71
C ILE A 68 -13.64 -7.09 -5.15
N THR A 69 -12.41 -6.94 -5.58
CA THR A 69 -12.10 -6.58 -6.96
C THR A 69 -12.65 -7.60 -7.93
N LEU A 70 -12.46 -8.89 -7.63
CA LEU A 70 -12.98 -9.97 -8.47
C LEU A 70 -14.51 -9.95 -8.52
N LEU A 71 -15.16 -9.74 -7.38
CA LEU A 71 -16.61 -9.66 -7.31
C LEU A 71 -17.15 -8.50 -8.16
N ARG A 72 -16.44 -7.39 -8.20
CA ARG A 72 -16.82 -6.28 -9.05
C ARG A 72 -16.76 -6.65 -10.52
N TYR A 73 -15.69 -7.32 -10.97
CA TYR A 73 -15.57 -7.76 -12.35
C TYR A 73 -16.65 -8.75 -12.74
N GLN A 74 -17.06 -9.62 -11.83
CA GLN A 74 -18.03 -10.65 -12.10
C GLN A 74 -19.47 -10.15 -12.07
N ASN A 75 -19.77 -9.11 -11.30
CA ASN A 75 -21.15 -8.75 -10.99
C ASN A 75 -21.52 -7.32 -11.37
N ALA A 76 -20.57 -6.41 -11.47
CA ALA A 76 -20.88 -5.01 -11.77
C ALA A 76 -21.16 -4.83 -13.27
N PRO A 77 -21.97 -3.85 -13.64
CA PRO A 77 -22.21 -3.53 -15.06
C PRO A 77 -20.90 -3.13 -15.75
N LYS A 78 -20.72 -3.55 -16.99
CA LYS A 78 -19.55 -3.16 -17.77
C LYS A 78 -19.37 -1.66 -17.87
N SER A 79 -20.47 -0.92 -17.90
CA SER A 79 -20.41 0.53 -17.95
C SER A 79 -19.74 1.16 -16.73
N SER A 80 -19.64 0.44 -15.61
CA SER A 80 -19.02 0.95 -14.41
C SER A 80 -17.50 0.73 -14.39
N PHE A 81 -16.96 -0.07 -15.30
CA PHE A 81 -15.53 -0.43 -15.28
C PHE A 81 -14.64 0.78 -15.62
N ASP A 82 -15.16 1.73 -16.36
CA ASP A 82 -14.44 2.96 -16.69
C ASP A 82 -14.54 4.01 -15.59
N LYS A 83 -15.37 3.75 -14.57
CA LYS A 83 -15.56 4.71 -13.49
C LYS A 83 -14.58 4.46 -12.38
N ALA A 84 -13.91 5.52 -11.97
CA ALA A 84 -13.04 5.51 -10.80
C ALA A 84 -13.78 6.12 -9.62
N THR A 85 -13.29 5.88 -8.43
CA THR A 85 -13.83 6.47 -7.21
C THR A 85 -13.29 7.90 -7.08
N ASP A 86 -14.04 8.85 -7.66
CA ASP A 86 -13.57 10.23 -7.79
C ASP A 86 -13.26 10.88 -6.44
N TRP A 87 -14.11 10.67 -5.44
CA TRP A 87 -13.89 11.26 -4.13
C TRP A 87 -12.58 10.76 -3.48
N LEU A 88 -12.20 9.52 -3.75
CA LEU A 88 -10.96 8.97 -3.22
C LEU A 88 -9.75 9.62 -3.88
N PHE A 89 -9.80 9.78 -5.20
CA PHE A 89 -8.73 10.44 -5.94
C PHE A 89 -8.60 11.91 -5.53
N ASP A 90 -9.72 12.59 -5.32
CA ASP A 90 -9.71 13.97 -4.85
C ASP A 90 -9.09 14.08 -3.46
N ALA A 91 -9.41 13.14 -2.57
CA ALA A 91 -8.85 13.11 -1.23
C ALA A 91 -7.34 12.86 -1.27
N MET A 92 -6.89 11.92 -2.11
CA MET A 92 -5.47 11.63 -2.26
C MET A 92 -4.72 12.83 -2.83
N GLY A 93 -5.30 13.51 -3.82
CA GLY A 93 -4.72 14.72 -4.37
C GLY A 93 -4.55 15.81 -3.33
N ALA A 94 -5.57 16.00 -2.48
CA ALA A 94 -5.50 16.98 -1.39
C ALA A 94 -4.38 16.62 -0.39
N ALA A 95 -4.21 15.32 -0.09
CA ALA A 95 -3.15 14.86 0.80
C ALA A 95 -1.78 15.16 0.21
N PHE A 96 -1.60 14.90 -1.10
CA PHE A 96 -0.32 15.16 -1.76
C PHE A 96 -0.01 16.65 -1.84
N ASP A 97 -1.01 17.49 -2.00
CA ASP A 97 -0.83 18.95 -1.97
C ASP A 97 -0.31 19.42 -0.60
N LYS A 98 -0.54 18.64 0.46
CA LYS A 98 -0.02 18.90 1.79
C LYS A 98 1.30 18.18 2.07
N ASN A 99 1.94 17.66 1.03
CA ASN A 99 3.21 16.95 1.11
C ASN A 99 3.14 15.61 1.86
N THR A 100 2.00 14.94 1.79
CA THR A 100 1.87 13.59 2.34
C THR A 100 2.70 12.61 1.51
N ALA A 101 3.52 11.81 2.18
CA ALA A 101 4.29 10.76 1.52
C ALA A 101 3.37 9.58 1.18
N ARG A 102 3.71 8.85 0.13
CA ARG A 102 2.97 7.67 -0.27
C ARG A 102 3.87 6.45 -0.31
N LEU A 103 3.38 5.35 0.27
CA LEU A 103 4.01 4.04 0.16
C LEU A 103 2.96 3.06 -0.34
N ALA A 104 3.18 2.51 -1.53
CA ALA A 104 2.28 1.53 -2.12
C ALA A 104 2.90 0.14 -1.96
N ILE A 105 2.12 -0.79 -1.42
CA ILE A 105 2.54 -2.17 -1.26
C ILE A 105 1.71 -3.05 -2.18
N ASP A 106 2.39 -3.74 -3.09
CA ASP A 106 1.80 -4.78 -3.90
C ASP A 106 2.09 -6.10 -3.19
N GLY A 107 1.10 -6.59 -2.44
CA GLY A 107 1.31 -7.73 -1.57
C GLY A 107 1.13 -9.08 -2.23
N GLU A 108 0.99 -9.11 -3.54
CA GLU A 108 0.81 -10.36 -4.23
C GLU A 108 2.14 -11.08 -4.44
N ASP A 109 2.03 -12.38 -4.73
CA ASP A 109 3.18 -13.20 -5.07
C ASP A 109 4.00 -12.51 -6.17
N PRO A 110 5.31 -12.28 -5.96
CA PRO A 110 6.14 -11.66 -6.98
C PRO A 110 6.08 -12.36 -8.35
N MET A 111 5.83 -13.66 -8.36
CA MET A 111 5.67 -14.40 -9.62
C MET A 111 4.40 -14.01 -10.36
N LEU A 112 3.29 -13.80 -9.63
CA LEU A 112 2.05 -13.35 -10.24
C LEU A 112 2.18 -11.94 -10.79
N LEU A 113 2.88 -11.07 -10.09
CA LEU A 113 3.13 -9.71 -10.56
C LEU A 113 3.97 -9.73 -11.83
N SER A 114 4.98 -10.59 -11.90
CA SER A 114 5.80 -10.72 -13.09
C SER A 114 4.99 -11.18 -14.31
N GLU A 115 4.10 -12.15 -14.10
CA GLU A 115 3.23 -12.64 -15.15
C GLU A 115 2.24 -11.57 -15.62
N GLN A 116 1.65 -10.84 -14.70
CA GLN A 116 0.73 -9.75 -15.02
C GLN A 116 1.43 -8.65 -15.81
N ASN A 117 2.61 -8.26 -15.39
CA ASN A 117 3.38 -7.24 -16.10
C ASN A 117 3.73 -7.68 -17.51
N ALA A 118 4.01 -8.96 -17.71
CA ALA A 118 4.29 -9.50 -19.05
C ALA A 118 3.06 -9.47 -19.93
N GLU A 119 1.88 -9.66 -19.37
CA GLU A 119 0.61 -9.59 -20.11
C GLU A 119 0.19 -8.16 -20.41
N ASP A 120 0.46 -7.24 -19.49
CA ASP A 120 0.08 -5.85 -19.63
C ASP A 120 0.98 -5.08 -20.59
N VAL A 121 2.11 -5.64 -20.91
CA VAL A 121 3.02 -5.07 -21.87
C VAL A 121 2.75 -5.64 -23.25
#